data_85511cf75f5fa6f6851ff46337a060c5
#
_entry.id   85511cf75f5fa6f6851ff46337a060c5
#
_cell.length_a   1.000
_cell.length_b   1.000
_cell.length_c   1.000
_cell.angle_alpha   90.00
_cell.angle_beta   90.00
_cell.angle_gamma   90.00
#
_symmetry.space_group_name_H-M   'P 1'
#
loop_
_entity.id
_entity.type
_entity.pdbx_description
1 polymer ?
#
loop_
_entity_poly.entity_id
_entity_poly.type
_entity_poly.pdbx_seq_one_letter_code
_entity_poly.pdbx_strand_id
1 'polypeptide(L)'
;MPGDLRSEADWRGIATLDNGLMIEVDPGRFEEMVTTALDGLPEDLGQLMRNVAVTVEHGAGPPGLLGLYEGIPLTSRTSQYAGVLPDRITIYRQAICAICGTEQEVADQVRRTVIHEIAHHFGIDDKRLSELGW
;
A
#
# COMPACT_ATOMS: atom_id res chain seq x y z
N MET A 1 11.53 18.00 -13.12
CA MET A 1 11.59 17.63 -13.34
C MET A 1 11.45 17.12 -12.91
N PRO A 2 11.27 17.78 -12.55
CA PRO A 2 11.06 17.30 -12.42
C PRO A 2 10.83 16.95 -11.87
N GLY A 3 10.76 17.56 -11.45
CA GLY A 3 10.69 17.30 -11.53
C GLY A 3 10.45 16.91 -10.84
N ASP A 4 10.67 17.40 -10.73
CA ASP A 4 10.51 16.90 -10.75
C ASP A 4 10.40 16.32 -10.21
N LEU A 5 10.33 16.64 -9.85
CA LEU A 5 10.21 16.10 -10.03
C LEU A 5 10.20 15.63 -9.38
N ARG A 6 10.14 16.06 -8.94
CA ARG A 6 10.16 15.69 -8.94
C ARG A 6 9.60 15.53 -8.55
N SER A 7 9.47 16.12 -8.32
CA SER A 7 9.09 16.03 -8.54
C SER A 7 8.58 15.75 -8.53
N GLU A 8 8.50 16.23 -8.43
CA GLU A 8 8.17 16.01 -8.92
C GLU A 8 8.39 15.60 -9.24
N ALA A 9 8.39 15.98 -9.10
CA ALA A 9 8.64 15.64 -9.79
C ALA A 9 8.95 15.23 -10.11
N ASP A 10 9.20 15.58 -10.29
CA ASP A 10 9.51 15.15 -10.92
C ASP A 10 9.65 14.38 -10.89
N TRP A 11 9.47 14.80 -11.12
CA TRP A 11 9.71 14.05 -11.28
C TRP A 11 9.29 13.44 -12.15
N ARG A 12 8.82 13.66 -12.79
CA ARG A 12 8.70 13.12 -13.58
C ARG A 12 9.23 12.68 -14.18
N GLY A 13 9.52 12.61 -14.43
CA GLY A 13 10.35 12.32 -15.13
C GLY A 13 10.94 11.80 -15.13
N ILE A 14 11.20 12.01 -14.97
CA ILE A 14 12.07 11.56 -14.95
C ILE A 14 12.19 10.78 -15.20
N ALA A 15 12.04 11.02 -15.64
CA ALA A 15 12.45 10.41 -15.83
C ALA A 15 12.88 10.03 -16.00
N THR A 16 12.93 10.37 -16.32
CA THR A 16 13.74 10.04 -16.49
C THR A 16 14.58 9.62 -16.12
N LEU A 17 14.39 10.27 -15.91
CA LEU A 17 15.53 9.56 -15.69
C LEU A 17 15.37 8.15 -15.81
N ASP A 18 16.05 7.60 -16.58
CA ASP A 18 15.91 6.21 -16.77
C ASP A 18 16.99 5.50 -16.03
N ASN A 19 16.81 5.40 -14.76
CA ASN A 19 17.75 4.68 -13.93
C ASN A 19 17.25 3.32 -13.54
N GLY A 20 16.12 2.88 -14.13
CA GLY A 20 15.59 1.55 -13.86
C GLY A 20 14.86 1.42 -12.55
N LEU A 21 14.66 2.51 -11.84
CA LEU A 21 13.99 2.47 -10.55
C LEU A 21 12.53 2.85 -10.62
N MET A 22 12.07 3.37 -11.75
CA MET A 22 10.68 3.78 -11.89
C MET A 22 10.01 2.95 -12.97
N ILE A 23 8.82 2.48 -12.67
CA ILE A 23 8.04 1.70 -13.62
C ILE A 23 6.63 2.27 -13.64
N GLU A 24 5.99 2.18 -14.80
CA GLU A 24 4.58 2.51 -14.90
C GLU A 24 3.80 1.22 -14.99
N VAL A 25 2.79 1.10 -14.13
CA VAL A 25 1.90 -0.05 -14.14
C VAL A 25 0.49 0.49 -14.32
N ASP A 26 -0.19 -0.02 -15.33
CA ASP A 26 -1.57 0.33 -15.60
C ASP A 26 -2.43 0.17 -14.36
N PRO A 27 -3.37 1.09 -14.08
CA PRO A 27 -4.19 0.99 -12.87
C PRO A 27 -4.87 -0.35 -12.69
N GLY A 28 -5.46 -0.91 -13.74
CA GLY A 28 -6.11 -2.22 -13.63
C GLY A 28 -5.12 -3.31 -13.32
N ARG A 29 -3.95 -3.28 -13.95
CA ARG A 29 -2.91 -4.26 -13.67
C ARG A 29 -2.42 -4.14 -12.23
N PHE A 30 -2.26 -2.90 -11.76
CA PHE A 30 -1.81 -2.70 -10.39
C PHE A 30 -2.82 -3.28 -9.40
N GLU A 31 -4.11 -3.09 -9.65
CA GLU A 31 -5.14 -3.65 -8.77
C GLU A 31 -5.11 -5.17 -8.77
N GLU A 32 -4.84 -5.79 -9.92
CA GLU A 32 -4.65 -7.24 -9.96
C GLU A 32 -3.46 -7.66 -9.11
N MET A 33 -2.38 -6.90 -9.16
CA MET A 33 -1.19 -7.21 -8.37
C MET A 33 -1.46 -7.09 -6.88
N VAL A 34 -2.27 -6.10 -6.49
CA VAL A 34 -2.68 -5.96 -5.08
C VAL A 34 -3.49 -7.18 -4.66
N THR A 35 -4.46 -7.58 -5.47
CA THR A 35 -5.28 -8.76 -5.17
C THR A 35 -4.41 -10.00 -4.99
N THR A 36 -3.47 -10.21 -5.91
CA THR A 36 -2.58 -11.36 -5.83
C THR A 36 -1.74 -11.32 -4.56
N ALA A 37 -1.23 -10.13 -4.21
CA ALA A 37 -0.43 -9.98 -3.01
C ALA A 37 -1.24 -10.32 -1.76
N LEU A 38 -2.49 -9.86 -1.72
CA LEU A 38 -3.36 -10.14 -0.57
C LEU A 38 -3.69 -11.62 -0.46
N ASP A 39 -3.89 -12.29 -1.59
CA ASP A 39 -4.19 -13.72 -1.58
C ASP A 39 -3.01 -14.55 -1.07
N GLY A 40 -1.80 -14.02 -1.17
CA GLY A 40 -0.61 -14.74 -0.75
C GLY A 40 -0.12 -14.41 0.65
N LEU A 41 -0.91 -13.65 1.43
CA LEU A 41 -0.49 -13.30 2.79
C LEU A 41 -0.56 -14.51 3.72
N PRO A 42 0.27 -14.54 4.79
CA PRO A 42 0.15 -15.58 5.80
C PRO A 42 -1.24 -15.63 6.39
N GLU A 43 -1.69 -16.82 6.73
CA GLU A 43 -3.07 -17.01 7.20
C GLU A 43 -3.36 -16.19 8.45
N ASP A 44 -2.42 -16.15 9.39
CA ASP A 44 -2.62 -15.38 10.62
C ASP A 44 -2.83 -13.91 10.33
N LEU A 45 -2.07 -13.38 9.38
CA LEU A 45 -2.20 -11.99 9.00
C LEU A 45 -3.51 -11.75 8.27
N GLY A 46 -3.91 -12.71 7.43
CA GLY A 46 -5.19 -12.61 6.74
C GLY A 46 -6.36 -12.52 7.70
N GLN A 47 -6.26 -13.21 8.85
CA GLN A 47 -7.33 -13.12 9.83
C GLN A 47 -7.41 -11.74 10.49
N LEU A 48 -6.27 -11.09 10.69
CA LEU A 48 -6.27 -9.72 11.19
C LEU A 48 -6.92 -8.77 10.21
N MET A 49 -6.91 -9.12 8.92
CA MET A 49 -7.48 -8.27 7.88
C MET A 49 -8.97 -8.52 7.63
N ARG A 50 -9.58 -9.39 8.40
CA ARG A 50 -10.94 -9.82 8.10
C ARG A 50 -11.92 -8.64 7.98
N ASN A 51 -11.72 -7.59 8.77
CA ASN A 51 -12.59 -6.42 8.72
C ASN A 51 -11.81 -5.19 8.26
N VAL A 52 -10.96 -5.37 7.26
CA VAL A 52 -10.15 -4.28 6.71
C VAL A 52 -10.38 -4.23 5.22
N ALA A 53 -10.77 -3.07 4.71
CA ALA A 53 -10.92 -2.84 3.29
C ALA A 53 -9.58 -2.35 2.72
N VAL A 54 -9.22 -2.84 1.55
CA VAL A 54 -8.01 -2.39 0.88
C VAL A 54 -8.42 -1.64 -0.38
N THR A 55 -7.94 -0.41 -0.50
CA THR A 55 -8.23 0.43 -1.66
C THR A 55 -6.93 0.89 -2.29
N VAL A 56 -6.99 1.24 -3.56
CA VAL A 56 -5.83 1.75 -4.30
C VAL A 56 -6.10 3.18 -4.68
N GLU A 57 -5.15 4.05 -4.36
CA GLU A 57 -5.21 5.44 -4.80
C GLU A 57 -4.29 5.57 -6.00
N HIS A 58 -4.86 5.94 -7.16
CA HIS A 58 -4.10 6.02 -8.40
C HIS A 58 -3.48 7.38 -8.62
N GLY A 59 -3.94 8.39 -7.88
CA GLY A 59 -3.35 9.72 -7.96
C GLY A 59 -2.18 9.88 -7.03
N ALA A 60 -1.70 11.10 -6.90
CA ALA A 60 -0.60 11.40 -6.00
C ALA A 60 -1.10 11.32 -4.56
N GLY A 61 -0.42 10.55 -3.74
CA GLY A 61 -0.72 10.46 -2.31
C GLY A 61 0.13 11.43 -1.51
N PRO A 62 0.02 11.36 -0.18
CA PRO A 62 0.88 12.18 0.67
C PRO A 62 2.35 11.85 0.43
N PRO A 63 3.23 12.86 0.48
CA PRO A 63 4.65 12.60 0.24
C PRO A 63 5.21 11.57 1.22
N GLY A 64 5.99 10.65 0.70
CA GLY A 64 6.70 9.67 1.52
C GLY A 64 5.89 8.48 1.97
N LEU A 65 4.60 8.40 1.62
CA LEU A 65 3.77 7.27 2.02
C LEU A 65 3.57 6.31 0.86
N LEU A 66 3.80 5.03 1.11
CA LEU A 66 3.51 3.96 0.17
C LEU A 66 2.13 3.37 0.45
N GLY A 67 1.67 3.45 1.69
CA GLY A 67 0.36 3.01 2.10
C GLY A 67 0.00 3.66 3.41
N LEU A 68 -1.27 3.52 3.79
CA LEU A 68 -1.76 4.13 5.03
C LEU A 68 -2.90 3.30 5.59
N TYR A 69 -2.78 2.93 6.86
CA TYR A 69 -3.87 2.26 7.57
C TYR A 69 -4.68 3.32 8.31
N GLU A 70 -6.00 3.29 8.10
CA GLU A 70 -6.90 4.20 8.78
C GLU A 70 -7.97 3.38 9.51
N GLY A 71 -7.95 3.48 10.84
CA GLY A 71 -9.00 2.89 11.65
C GLY A 71 -10.22 3.78 11.62
N ILE A 72 -11.40 3.16 11.65
CA ILE A 72 -12.65 3.91 11.70
C ILE A 72 -13.04 4.06 13.16
N PRO A 73 -13.06 5.30 13.70
CA PRO A 73 -13.38 5.50 15.11
C PRO A 73 -14.78 4.97 15.43
N LEU A 74 -14.94 4.38 16.62
CA LEU A 74 -16.22 3.89 17.05
C LEU A 74 -17.28 5.00 17.08
N THR A 75 -16.84 6.22 17.36
CA THR A 75 -17.75 7.35 17.38
C THR A 75 -18.34 7.68 16.02
N SER A 76 -17.73 7.19 14.95
CA SER A 76 -18.26 7.37 13.60
C SER A 76 -19.27 6.30 13.23
N ARG A 77 -19.48 5.32 14.09
CA ARG A 77 -20.39 4.20 13.83
C ARG A 77 -21.65 4.45 14.63
N THR A 78 -22.72 4.83 13.92
CA THR A 78 -23.95 5.22 14.59
C THR A 78 -24.82 4.00 14.87
N SER A 79 -25.78 4.17 15.78
CA SER A 79 -26.72 3.09 16.10
C SER A 79 -27.63 2.75 14.92
N GLN A 80 -27.68 3.61 13.92
CA GLN A 80 -28.51 3.36 12.73
C GLN A 80 -27.80 2.45 11.74
N TYR A 81 -26.49 2.27 11.89
CA TYR A 81 -25.73 1.45 10.99
C TYR A 81 -25.83 0.00 11.43
N ALA A 82 -26.36 -0.85 10.54
CA ALA A 82 -26.66 -2.24 10.91
C ALA A 82 -25.41 -3.12 10.93
N GLY A 83 -24.29 -2.67 10.36
CA GLY A 83 -23.07 -3.46 10.32
C GLY A 83 -21.91 -2.72 10.95
N VAL A 84 -20.71 -3.25 10.76
CA VAL A 84 -19.48 -2.65 11.26
C VAL A 84 -18.73 -2.08 10.07
N LEU A 85 -18.42 -0.78 10.14
CA LEU A 85 -17.60 -0.16 9.11
C LEU A 85 -16.18 -0.73 9.19
N PRO A 86 -15.61 -1.16 8.07
CA PRO A 86 -14.25 -1.70 8.10
C PRO A 86 -13.22 -0.61 8.27
N ASP A 87 -12.11 -0.96 8.90
CA ASP A 87 -10.93 -0.14 8.78
C ASP A 87 -10.45 -0.19 7.34
N ARG A 88 -9.53 0.70 6.97
CA ARG A 88 -9.12 0.80 5.58
C ARG A 88 -7.62 0.93 5.47
N ILE A 89 -7.06 0.21 4.49
CA ILE A 89 -5.69 0.43 4.05
C ILE A 89 -5.74 1.01 2.66
N THR A 90 -5.06 2.12 2.44
CA THR A 90 -4.92 2.70 1.13
C THR A 90 -3.50 2.42 0.62
N ILE A 91 -3.40 1.93 -0.61
CA ILE A 91 -2.12 1.65 -1.26
C ILE A 91 -1.93 2.71 -2.34
N TYR A 92 -0.78 3.39 -2.32
CA TYR A 92 -0.53 4.49 -3.24
C TYR A 92 0.26 3.99 -4.44
N ARG A 93 -0.43 3.82 -5.57
CA ARG A 93 0.17 3.23 -6.77
C ARG A 93 1.38 4.02 -7.26
N GLN A 94 1.24 5.34 -7.39
CA GLN A 94 2.33 6.14 -7.95
C GLN A 94 3.57 6.10 -7.06
N ALA A 95 3.37 6.14 -5.74
CA ALA A 95 4.49 6.12 -4.81
C ALA A 95 5.26 4.80 -4.89
N ILE A 96 4.53 3.69 -4.98
CA ILE A 96 5.17 2.39 -5.06
C ILE A 96 5.91 2.23 -6.39
N CYS A 97 5.26 2.59 -7.49
CA CYS A 97 5.89 2.45 -8.80
C CYS A 97 7.12 3.35 -8.95
N ALA A 98 7.15 4.46 -8.24
CA ALA A 98 8.28 5.38 -8.33
C ALA A 98 9.58 4.80 -7.76
N ILE A 99 9.49 3.79 -6.90
CA ILE A 99 10.67 3.19 -6.29
C ILE A 99 10.92 1.77 -6.78
N CYS A 100 10.21 1.34 -7.82
CA CYS A 100 10.35 -0.01 -8.35
C CYS A 100 10.71 0.04 -9.81
N GLY A 101 11.52 -0.92 -10.26
CA GLY A 101 11.95 -1.00 -11.65
C GLY A 101 11.33 -2.16 -12.42
N THR A 102 10.67 -3.09 -11.73
CA THR A 102 10.04 -4.25 -12.38
C THR A 102 8.70 -4.52 -11.71
N GLU A 103 7.85 -5.27 -12.42
CA GLU A 103 6.57 -5.65 -11.83
C GLU A 103 6.76 -6.54 -10.61
N GLN A 104 7.79 -7.40 -10.61
CA GLN A 104 8.04 -8.23 -9.44
C GLN A 104 8.37 -7.37 -8.22
N GLU A 105 9.16 -6.31 -8.43
CA GLU A 105 9.46 -5.40 -7.33
C GLU A 105 8.20 -4.70 -6.83
N VAL A 106 7.30 -4.34 -7.74
CA VAL A 106 6.03 -3.73 -7.35
C VAL A 106 5.23 -4.71 -6.50
N ALA A 107 5.12 -5.97 -6.94
CA ALA A 107 4.38 -6.97 -6.18
C ALA A 107 4.97 -7.16 -4.79
N ASP A 108 6.29 -7.26 -4.71
CA ASP A 108 6.97 -7.42 -3.43
C ASP A 108 6.75 -6.21 -2.52
N GLN A 109 6.79 -5.02 -3.10
CA GLN A 109 6.61 -3.80 -2.32
C GLN A 109 5.17 -3.66 -1.83
N VAL A 110 4.18 -4.03 -2.66
CA VAL A 110 2.78 -4.01 -2.24
C VAL A 110 2.61 -4.94 -1.04
N ARG A 111 3.13 -6.18 -1.14
CA ARG A 111 3.02 -7.13 -0.05
C ARG A 111 3.66 -6.59 1.23
N ARG A 112 4.86 -6.05 1.12
CA ARG A 112 5.58 -5.51 2.26
C ARG A 112 4.84 -4.34 2.89
N THR A 113 4.27 -3.47 2.06
CA THR A 113 3.53 -2.31 2.54
C THR A 113 2.29 -2.73 3.32
N VAL A 114 1.53 -3.68 2.78
CA VAL A 114 0.33 -4.17 3.46
C VAL A 114 0.70 -4.79 4.80
N ILE A 115 1.73 -5.65 4.82
CA ILE A 115 2.15 -6.32 6.04
C ILE A 115 2.55 -5.30 7.11
N HIS A 116 3.35 -4.31 6.73
CA HIS A 116 3.85 -3.33 7.68
C HIS A 116 2.73 -2.45 8.23
N GLU A 117 1.79 -2.02 7.38
CA GLU A 117 0.70 -1.18 7.85
C GLU A 117 -0.20 -1.91 8.82
N ILE A 118 -0.53 -3.16 8.53
CA ILE A 118 -1.36 -3.96 9.42
C ILE A 118 -0.62 -4.23 10.72
N ALA A 119 0.64 -4.65 10.61
CA ALA A 119 1.41 -5.01 11.79
C ALA A 119 1.54 -3.83 12.75
N HIS A 120 1.87 -2.65 12.23
CA HIS A 120 2.03 -1.48 13.08
C HIS A 120 0.70 -1.11 13.74
N HIS A 121 -0.39 -1.23 13.02
CA HIS A 121 -1.70 -0.93 13.61
C HIS A 121 -2.02 -1.85 14.79
N PHE A 122 -1.60 -3.11 14.71
CA PHE A 122 -1.86 -4.08 15.76
C PHE A 122 -0.69 -4.21 16.75
N GLY A 123 0.26 -3.27 16.71
CA GLY A 123 1.33 -3.23 17.70
C GLY A 123 2.47 -4.21 17.47
N ILE A 124 2.59 -4.73 16.26
CA ILE A 124 3.67 -5.67 15.91
C ILE A 124 4.81 -4.87 15.30
N ASP A 125 5.98 -4.88 15.94
CA ASP A 125 7.11 -4.11 15.42
C ASP A 125 7.91 -4.96 14.42
N ASP A 126 8.92 -4.35 13.81
CA ASP A 126 9.68 -4.99 12.75
C ASP A 126 10.44 -6.21 13.26
N LYS A 127 10.92 -6.17 14.50
CA LYS A 127 11.61 -7.31 15.06
C LYS A 127 10.67 -8.51 15.14
N ARG A 128 9.46 -8.27 15.62
CA ARG A 128 8.47 -9.35 15.73
C ARG A 128 8.04 -9.85 14.36
N LEU A 129 7.95 -8.95 13.38
CA LEU A 129 7.65 -9.37 12.00
C LEU A 129 8.69 -10.36 11.49
N SER A 130 9.97 -10.07 11.72
CA SER A 130 11.03 -10.99 11.31
C SER A 130 10.89 -12.32 12.02
N GLU A 131 10.58 -12.32 13.32
CA GLU A 131 10.43 -13.55 14.07
C GLU A 131 9.27 -14.38 13.54
N LEU A 132 8.21 -13.72 13.09
CA LEU A 132 7.05 -14.43 12.54
C LEU A 132 7.26 -14.87 11.09
N GLY A 133 8.32 -14.39 10.45
CA GLY A 133 8.58 -14.73 9.06
C GLY A 133 7.70 -13.97 8.08
N TRP A 134 7.20 -12.83 8.48
CA TRP A 134 6.29 -12.02 7.65
C TRP A 134 7.01 -10.92 6.87
#